data_5d4439a54b814f9d0ab384f4b82d460b
#
_entry.id   5d4439a54b814f9d0ab384f4b82d460b
#
_cell.length_a   1.000
_cell.length_b   1.000
_cell.length_c   1.000
_cell.angle_alpha   90.00
_cell.angle_beta   90.00
_cell.angle_gamma   90.00
#
_symmetry.space_group_name_H-M   'P 1'
#
loop_
_entity.id
_entity.type
_entity.pdbx_description
1 polymer ?
#
loop_
_entity_poly.entity_id
_entity_poly.type
_entity_poly.pdbx_seq_one_letter_code
_entity_poly.pdbx_strand_id
1 'polypeptide(L)'
;MAATFITQSELRVLLGIGSLYENSVVEEVCQAAENIIKGHLWYNNYYAAARSLTSNVATLYFQEPHGMYVGQSVTITNAGSPFNGTKTITEIDGAYEVSALNYQNYSLTAYNYSISYAATGSDQVKNPIQPYATVAATTNVDYSVLPEVREASALIAVDIWQSRQLSNAGGVSPDGFTPSPYRMGNTLLARVRGLIANYLNPNGLVG
;
A
#
# COMPACT_ATOMS: atom_id res chain seq x y z
N MET A 1 -12.03 -7.56 5.06
CA MET A 1 -10.83 -7.97 5.83
C MET A 1 -10.81 -7.05 7.03
N ALA A 2 -10.56 -7.56 8.25
CA ALA A 2 -10.54 -6.71 9.44
C ALA A 2 -9.36 -5.73 9.39
N ALA A 3 -9.57 -4.51 9.91
CA ALA A 3 -8.52 -3.52 10.05
C ALA A 3 -7.46 -3.99 11.06
N THR A 4 -6.19 -3.68 10.77
CA THR A 4 -5.03 -4.17 11.54
C THR A 4 -4.34 -3.07 12.34
N PHE A 5 -4.39 -1.81 11.89
CA PHE A 5 -3.72 -0.70 12.58
C PHE A 5 -4.52 -0.22 13.81
N ILE A 6 -5.84 -0.17 13.68
CA ILE A 6 -6.76 0.06 14.80
C ILE A 6 -7.95 -0.88 14.66
N THR A 7 -8.26 -1.60 15.70
CA THR A 7 -9.41 -2.51 15.73
C THR A 7 -10.69 -1.77 16.09
N GLN A 8 -11.85 -2.33 15.71
CA GLN A 8 -13.14 -1.77 16.10
C GLN A 8 -13.32 -1.69 17.63
N SER A 9 -12.77 -2.64 18.39
CA SER A 9 -12.83 -2.61 19.84
C SER A 9 -12.04 -1.45 20.45
N GLU A 10 -10.85 -1.19 19.92
CA GLU A 10 -10.02 -0.06 20.34
C GLU A 10 -10.68 1.27 20.00
N LEU A 11 -11.22 1.41 18.78
CA LEU A 11 -11.92 2.62 18.37
C LEU A 11 -13.16 2.88 19.25
N ARG A 12 -13.90 1.84 19.62
CA ARG A 12 -15.05 1.96 20.53
C ARG A 12 -14.63 2.47 21.91
N VAL A 13 -13.52 1.99 22.43
CA VAL A 13 -12.97 2.47 23.71
C VAL A 13 -12.56 3.93 23.61
N LEU A 14 -11.85 4.32 22.55
CA LEU A 14 -11.42 5.70 22.33
C LEU A 14 -12.60 6.69 22.22
N LEU A 15 -13.68 6.26 21.57
CA LEU A 15 -14.87 7.09 21.37
C LEU A 15 -15.87 7.02 22.52
N GLY A 16 -15.74 6.08 23.44
CA GLY A 16 -16.69 5.85 24.52
C GLY A 16 -18.07 5.38 24.07
N ILE A 17 -18.21 4.79 22.88
CA ILE A 17 -19.52 4.47 22.28
C ILE A 17 -20.04 3.07 22.62
N GLY A 18 -19.27 2.25 23.31
CA GLY A 18 -19.71 0.89 23.70
C GLY A 18 -20.24 0.09 22.52
N SER A 19 -21.40 -0.54 22.68
CA SER A 19 -22.09 -1.33 21.66
C SER A 19 -23.19 -0.58 20.90
N LEU A 20 -23.20 0.75 20.95
CA LEU A 20 -24.30 1.58 20.42
C LEU A 20 -24.46 1.48 18.90
N TYR A 21 -23.40 1.18 18.17
CA TYR A 21 -23.39 1.11 16.71
C TYR A 21 -23.04 -0.31 16.24
N GLU A 22 -23.50 -0.67 15.02
CA GLU A 22 -23.20 -1.92 14.39
C GLU A 22 -21.69 -2.09 14.17
N ASN A 23 -21.20 -3.32 14.33
CA ASN A 23 -19.78 -3.64 14.16
C ASN A 23 -19.25 -3.30 12.76
N SER A 24 -20.08 -3.53 11.73
CA SER A 24 -19.74 -3.23 10.35
C SER A 24 -19.46 -1.74 10.10
N VAL A 25 -20.23 -0.87 10.73
CA VAL A 25 -20.08 0.59 10.59
C VAL A 25 -18.78 1.09 11.23
N VAL A 26 -18.46 0.55 12.42
CA VAL A 26 -17.20 0.91 13.11
C VAL A 26 -16.00 0.34 12.36
N GLU A 27 -16.11 -0.91 11.87
CA GLU A 27 -15.06 -1.57 11.09
C GLU A 27 -14.75 -0.81 9.79
N GLU A 28 -15.77 -0.30 9.11
CA GLU A 28 -15.60 0.51 7.89
C GLU A 28 -14.77 1.76 8.15
N VAL A 29 -14.96 2.41 9.30
CA VAL A 29 -14.16 3.58 9.70
C VAL A 29 -12.71 3.18 9.97
N CYS A 30 -12.49 2.07 10.67
CA CYS A 30 -11.15 1.56 10.91
C CYS A 30 -10.42 1.23 9.59
N GLN A 31 -11.09 0.58 8.66
CA GLN A 31 -10.54 0.25 7.33
C GLN A 31 -10.25 1.51 6.51
N ALA A 32 -11.14 2.49 6.54
CA ALA A 32 -10.92 3.76 5.84
C ALA A 32 -9.68 4.49 6.38
N ALA A 33 -9.53 4.56 7.70
CA ALA A 33 -8.36 5.15 8.35
C ALA A 33 -7.07 4.40 7.99
N GLU A 34 -7.10 3.07 8.05
CA GLU A 34 -5.96 2.23 7.67
C GLU A 34 -5.55 2.44 6.21
N ASN A 35 -6.51 2.53 5.29
CA ASN A 35 -6.22 2.74 3.86
C ASN A 35 -5.59 4.11 3.60
N ILE A 36 -6.01 5.15 4.32
CA ILE A 36 -5.40 6.48 4.23
C ILE A 36 -3.94 6.43 4.70
N ILE A 37 -3.67 5.81 5.86
CA ILE A 37 -2.31 5.67 6.37
C ILE A 37 -1.44 4.83 5.43
N LYS A 38 -1.95 3.69 4.93
CA LYS A 38 -1.23 2.84 3.98
C LYS A 38 -0.77 3.59 2.73
N GLY A 39 -1.54 4.57 2.28
CA GLY A 39 -1.16 5.43 1.16
C GLY A 39 0.08 6.31 1.42
N HIS A 40 0.44 6.54 2.67
CA HIS A 40 1.62 7.33 3.05
C HIS A 40 2.83 6.48 3.43
N LEU A 41 2.62 5.22 3.85
CA LEU A 41 3.69 4.34 4.31
C LEU A 41 4.53 3.81 3.15
N TRP A 42 5.80 3.61 3.44
CA TRP A 42 6.72 3.01 2.48
C TRP A 42 6.68 1.49 2.58
N TYR A 43 6.04 0.87 1.58
CA TYR A 43 6.10 -0.58 1.39
C TYR A 43 7.12 -0.89 0.30
N ASN A 44 7.95 -1.91 0.53
CA ASN A 44 8.84 -2.42 -0.49
C ASN A 44 8.06 -3.31 -1.48
N ASN A 45 7.10 -2.70 -2.17
CA ASN A 45 6.21 -3.34 -3.12
C ASN A 45 6.53 -2.86 -4.53
N TYR A 46 6.51 -3.80 -5.46
CA TYR A 46 6.64 -3.54 -6.89
C TYR A 46 5.36 -3.97 -7.60
N TYR A 47 5.03 -3.32 -8.70
CA TYR A 47 3.80 -3.57 -9.44
C TYR A 47 4.11 -4.18 -10.80
N ALA A 48 3.73 -5.46 -10.99
CA ALA A 48 3.89 -6.14 -12.26
C ALA A 48 2.69 -5.87 -13.17
N ALA A 49 2.98 -5.46 -14.40
CA ALA A 49 1.99 -5.10 -15.41
C ALA A 49 1.62 -6.25 -16.34
N ALA A 50 2.48 -7.26 -16.47
CA ALA A 50 2.22 -8.43 -17.31
C ALA A 50 2.87 -9.68 -16.72
N ARG A 51 2.42 -10.83 -17.20
CA ARG A 51 2.89 -12.15 -16.79
C ARG A 51 3.00 -13.08 -17.98
N SER A 52 3.89 -14.08 -17.89
CA SER A 52 3.95 -15.22 -18.80
C SER A 52 4.34 -16.48 -18.03
N LEU A 53 4.06 -17.64 -18.60
CA LEU A 53 4.47 -18.94 -18.08
C LEU A 53 5.00 -19.77 -19.23
N THR A 54 6.20 -20.30 -19.12
CA THR A 54 6.80 -21.16 -20.12
C THR A 54 7.59 -22.26 -19.43
N SER A 55 7.30 -23.51 -19.72
CA SER A 55 8.00 -24.67 -19.17
C SER A 55 8.10 -24.65 -17.63
N ASN A 56 7.01 -24.30 -16.95
CA ASN A 56 6.94 -24.16 -15.49
C ASN A 56 7.82 -23.03 -14.90
N VAL A 57 8.24 -22.08 -15.70
CA VAL A 57 8.89 -20.84 -15.26
C VAL A 57 7.93 -19.70 -15.50
N ALA A 58 7.50 -19.07 -14.43
CA ALA A 58 6.67 -17.85 -14.47
C ALA A 58 7.59 -16.63 -14.53
N THR A 59 7.24 -15.68 -15.40
CA THR A 59 7.91 -14.38 -15.49
C THR A 59 6.91 -13.28 -15.26
N LEU A 60 7.23 -12.34 -14.35
CA LEU A 60 6.48 -11.10 -14.14
C LEU A 60 7.28 -9.94 -14.72
N TYR A 61 6.58 -9.05 -15.42
CA TYR A 61 7.15 -7.88 -16.09
C TYR A 61 6.69 -6.60 -15.41
N PHE A 62 7.64 -5.71 -15.12
CA PHE A 62 7.43 -4.43 -14.47
C PHE A 62 7.55 -3.29 -15.48
N GLN A 63 6.86 -2.18 -15.23
CA GLN A 63 7.01 -0.96 -16.03
C GLN A 63 8.18 -0.10 -15.55
N GLU A 64 8.56 -0.27 -14.29
CA GLU A 64 9.65 0.45 -13.66
C GLU A 64 10.74 -0.51 -13.20
N PRO A 65 12.00 -0.06 -13.13
CA PRO A 65 13.09 -0.87 -12.59
C PRO A 65 12.82 -1.28 -11.14
N HIS A 66 13.23 -2.47 -10.78
CA HIS A 66 13.12 -2.97 -9.42
C HIS A 66 14.48 -3.28 -8.80
N GLY A 67 14.56 -3.22 -7.46
CA GLY A 67 15.77 -3.56 -6.68
C GLY A 67 15.80 -5.00 -6.17
N MET A 68 14.94 -5.88 -6.68
CA MET A 68 14.93 -7.30 -6.26
C MET A 68 16.15 -8.05 -6.80
N TYR A 69 16.52 -9.14 -6.15
CA TYR A 69 17.69 -9.95 -6.50
C TYR A 69 17.36 -11.45 -6.53
N VAL A 70 18.18 -12.22 -7.23
CA VAL A 70 18.05 -13.68 -7.31
C VAL A 70 18.23 -14.33 -5.93
N GLY A 71 17.33 -15.25 -5.57
CA GLY A 71 17.28 -15.88 -4.25
C GLY A 71 16.40 -15.15 -3.25
N GLN A 72 15.91 -13.94 -3.57
CA GLN A 72 14.99 -13.21 -2.71
C GLN A 72 13.62 -13.90 -2.68
N SER A 73 13.04 -14.00 -1.48
CA SER A 73 11.66 -14.44 -1.31
C SER A 73 10.71 -13.26 -1.45
N VAL A 74 9.65 -13.41 -2.25
CA VAL A 74 8.64 -12.39 -2.50
C VAL A 74 7.25 -12.99 -2.37
N THR A 75 6.27 -12.17 -1.95
CA THR A 75 4.87 -12.56 -1.93
C THR A 75 4.14 -11.85 -3.06
N ILE A 76 3.51 -12.61 -3.94
CA ILE A 76 2.82 -12.13 -5.13
C ILE A 76 1.32 -12.25 -4.92
N THR A 77 0.60 -11.15 -5.17
CA THR A 77 -0.86 -11.09 -5.12
C THR A 77 -1.42 -10.48 -6.40
N ASN A 78 -2.66 -10.76 -6.72
CA ASN A 78 -3.40 -10.27 -7.91
C ASN A 78 -2.81 -10.67 -9.27
N ALA A 79 -1.82 -11.57 -9.30
CA ALA A 79 -1.29 -12.11 -10.55
C ALA A 79 -2.13 -13.29 -11.09
N GLY A 80 -3.07 -13.82 -10.30
CA GLY A 80 -3.87 -15.01 -10.64
C GLY A 80 -3.10 -16.33 -10.46
N SER A 81 -3.81 -17.45 -10.63
CA SER A 81 -3.19 -18.79 -10.59
C SER A 81 -2.45 -19.06 -11.92
N PRO A 82 -1.27 -19.70 -11.90
CA PRO A 82 -0.48 -20.22 -10.77
C PRO A 82 0.57 -19.22 -10.22
N PHE A 83 0.45 -17.95 -10.55
CA PHE A 83 1.49 -16.92 -10.29
C PHE A 83 1.52 -16.46 -8.84
N ASN A 84 0.37 -16.44 -8.17
CA ASN A 84 0.25 -15.95 -6.79
C ASN A 84 0.99 -16.81 -5.76
N GLY A 85 1.25 -16.20 -4.59
CA GLY A 85 1.84 -16.85 -3.42
C GLY A 85 3.27 -16.41 -3.14
N THR A 86 3.87 -17.02 -2.11
CA THR A 86 5.27 -16.77 -1.77
C THR A 86 6.17 -17.56 -2.72
N LYS A 87 7.09 -16.88 -3.38
CA LYS A 87 7.97 -17.40 -4.42
C LYS A 87 9.40 -16.95 -4.17
N THR A 88 10.36 -17.77 -4.61
CA THR A 88 11.78 -17.39 -4.61
C THR A 88 12.19 -17.01 -6.03
N ILE A 89 12.78 -15.85 -6.20
CA ILE A 89 13.26 -15.38 -7.50
C ILE A 89 14.42 -16.24 -7.95
N THR A 90 14.32 -16.82 -9.14
CA THR A 90 15.36 -17.67 -9.74
C THR A 90 16.18 -16.93 -10.79
N GLU A 91 15.59 -15.92 -11.44
CA GLU A 91 16.23 -15.16 -12.49
C GLU A 91 15.69 -13.74 -12.54
N ILE A 92 16.53 -12.82 -12.96
CA ILE A 92 16.18 -11.42 -13.21
C ILE A 92 16.67 -11.08 -14.61
N ASP A 93 15.77 -10.62 -15.45
CA ASP A 93 16.09 -10.22 -16.81
C ASP A 93 16.01 -8.71 -16.94
N GLY A 94 17.06 -8.09 -17.44
CA GLY A 94 17.22 -6.65 -17.52
C GLY A 94 17.11 -6.16 -18.97
N ALA A 95 16.41 -5.04 -19.16
CA ALA A 95 16.57 -4.24 -20.36
C ALA A 95 17.79 -3.34 -20.19
N TYR A 96 18.61 -3.24 -21.24
CA TYR A 96 19.70 -2.27 -21.28
C TYR A 96 19.20 -0.97 -21.88
N GLU A 97 19.22 0.11 -21.10
CA GLU A 97 19.07 1.45 -21.66
C GLU A 97 20.43 2.06 -21.95
N VAL A 98 20.62 2.48 -23.18
CA VAL A 98 21.78 3.28 -23.59
C VAL A 98 21.50 4.73 -23.20
N SER A 99 22.00 5.14 -22.04
CA SER A 99 21.96 6.54 -21.66
C SER A 99 23.01 7.32 -22.45
N ALA A 100 22.58 7.99 -23.50
CA ALA A 100 23.41 8.87 -24.33
C ALA A 100 23.62 10.23 -23.64
N LEU A 101 24.30 10.28 -22.51
CA LEU A 101 24.54 11.53 -21.79
C LEU A 101 25.88 12.20 -22.11
N ASN A 102 26.73 11.65 -22.96
CA ASN A 102 27.89 12.36 -23.55
C ASN A 102 28.51 11.51 -24.64
N TYR A 103 28.96 12.14 -25.71
CA TYR A 103 29.63 11.53 -26.86
C TYR A 103 30.92 10.72 -26.57
N GLN A 104 31.31 10.60 -25.31
CA GLN A 104 32.58 9.92 -24.92
C GLN A 104 32.44 8.85 -23.83
N ASN A 105 31.29 8.69 -23.16
CA ASN A 105 31.08 7.63 -22.18
C ASN A 105 29.66 7.06 -22.32
N TYR A 106 29.55 5.96 -23.05
CA TYR A 106 28.33 5.15 -23.02
C TYR A 106 28.31 4.38 -21.71
N SER A 107 27.45 4.77 -20.77
CA SER A 107 27.12 3.96 -19.61
C SER A 107 25.93 3.08 -19.97
N LEU A 108 26.17 1.80 -20.11
CA LEU A 108 25.10 0.80 -20.18
C LEU A 108 24.62 0.55 -18.75
N THR A 109 23.49 1.14 -18.39
CA THR A 109 22.84 0.82 -17.13
C THR A 109 21.83 -0.29 -17.38
N ALA A 110 22.07 -1.46 -16.80
CA ALA A 110 21.11 -2.56 -16.81
C ALA A 110 20.02 -2.25 -15.78
N TYR A 111 18.78 -2.12 -16.25
CA TYR A 111 17.61 -2.00 -15.38
C TYR A 111 16.89 -3.34 -15.34
N ASN A 112 16.56 -3.80 -14.15
CA ASN A 112 15.84 -5.05 -13.94
C ASN A 112 14.34 -4.78 -14.11
N TYR A 113 13.76 -5.29 -15.21
CA TYR A 113 12.33 -5.12 -15.53
C TYR A 113 11.53 -6.41 -15.41
N SER A 114 12.14 -7.53 -15.11
CA SER A 114 11.42 -8.77 -14.89
C SER A 114 12.05 -9.65 -13.82
N ILE A 115 11.19 -10.48 -13.21
CA ILE A 115 11.60 -11.55 -12.31
C ILE A 115 11.03 -12.86 -12.81
N SER A 116 11.79 -13.94 -12.69
CA SER A 116 11.34 -15.31 -12.98
C SER A 116 11.42 -16.18 -11.74
N TYR A 117 10.49 -17.12 -11.64
CA TYR A 117 10.41 -18.09 -10.53
C TYR A 117 9.65 -19.35 -10.97
N ALA A 118 9.81 -20.43 -10.22
CA ALA A 118 9.12 -21.69 -10.50
C ALA A 118 7.62 -21.60 -10.21
N ALA A 119 6.80 -21.96 -11.20
CA ALA A 119 5.33 -22.09 -11.05
C ALA A 119 4.83 -23.16 -12.00
N THR A 120 4.08 -24.13 -11.48
CA THR A 120 3.55 -25.25 -12.30
C THR A 120 2.22 -24.87 -12.93
N GLY A 121 2.12 -25.03 -14.24
CA GLY A 121 0.89 -24.73 -14.98
C GLY A 121 1.07 -24.90 -16.48
N SER A 122 -0.02 -24.70 -17.23
CA SER A 122 0.02 -24.68 -18.69
C SER A 122 0.73 -23.41 -19.18
N ASP A 123 1.49 -23.52 -20.25
CA ASP A 123 2.17 -22.38 -20.85
C ASP A 123 1.20 -21.26 -21.21
N GLN A 124 1.56 -20.04 -20.89
CA GLN A 124 0.81 -18.83 -21.16
C GLN A 124 1.73 -17.79 -21.80
N VAL A 125 1.31 -17.28 -22.95
CA VAL A 125 2.00 -16.16 -23.58
C VAL A 125 1.94 -14.91 -22.69
N LYS A 126 2.77 -13.92 -22.96
CA LYS A 126 2.79 -12.68 -22.20
C LYS A 126 1.42 -11.99 -22.26
N ASN A 127 0.78 -11.88 -21.11
CA ASN A 127 -0.55 -11.29 -20.93
C ASN A 127 -0.50 -10.13 -19.92
N PRO A 128 -1.24 -9.03 -20.16
CA PRO A 128 -1.35 -7.94 -19.20
C PRO A 128 -2.10 -8.39 -17.93
N ILE A 129 -1.81 -7.75 -16.81
CA ILE A 129 -2.50 -7.94 -15.53
C ILE A 129 -3.28 -6.65 -15.23
N GLN A 130 -4.58 -6.76 -14.95
CA GLN A 130 -5.44 -5.64 -14.58
C GLN A 130 -6.34 -6.01 -13.40
N PRO A 131 -6.29 -5.26 -12.28
CA PRO A 131 -5.26 -4.27 -11.94
C PRO A 131 -3.88 -4.93 -11.77
N TYR A 132 -2.83 -4.16 -11.65
CA TYR A 132 -1.45 -4.67 -11.50
C TYR A 132 -1.33 -5.71 -10.40
N ALA A 133 -0.46 -6.71 -10.61
CA ALA A 133 -0.05 -7.60 -9.54
C ALA A 133 0.89 -6.89 -8.57
N THR A 134 0.72 -7.12 -7.28
CA THR A 134 1.62 -6.61 -6.26
C THR A 134 2.65 -7.69 -5.91
N VAL A 135 3.92 -7.32 -5.96
CA VAL A 135 5.05 -8.15 -5.55
C VAL A 135 5.68 -7.50 -4.32
N ALA A 136 5.48 -8.10 -3.16
CA ALA A 136 5.97 -7.60 -1.88
C ALA A 136 7.21 -8.38 -1.45
N ALA A 137 8.30 -7.68 -1.12
CA ALA A 137 9.45 -8.29 -0.49
C ALA A 137 9.11 -8.76 0.93
N THR A 138 9.66 -9.89 1.34
CA THR A 138 9.42 -10.46 2.69
C THR A 138 10.06 -9.66 3.82
N THR A 139 10.86 -8.65 3.50
CA THR A 139 11.53 -7.76 4.45
C THR A 139 10.72 -6.50 4.78
N ASN A 140 9.45 -6.45 4.39
CA ASN A 140 8.59 -5.33 4.75
C ASN A 140 8.42 -5.24 6.27
N VAL A 141 8.44 -4.00 6.77
CA VAL A 141 8.13 -3.71 8.17
C VAL A 141 6.67 -4.05 8.44
N ASP A 142 6.41 -4.70 9.57
CA ASP A 142 5.04 -4.89 10.05
C ASP A 142 4.56 -3.61 10.74
N TYR A 143 3.85 -2.78 10.00
CA TYR A 143 3.32 -1.50 10.48
C TYR A 143 2.20 -1.65 11.52
N SER A 144 1.57 -2.83 11.61
CA SER A 144 0.46 -3.06 12.56
C SER A 144 0.89 -3.07 14.02
N VAL A 145 2.17 -3.32 14.28
CA VAL A 145 2.75 -3.37 15.63
C VAL A 145 3.40 -2.05 16.07
N LEU A 146 3.54 -1.08 15.16
CA LEU A 146 4.23 0.18 15.45
C LEU A 146 3.28 1.19 16.13
N PRO A 147 3.60 1.66 17.35
CA PRO A 147 2.74 2.58 18.09
C PRO A 147 2.41 3.87 17.33
N GLU A 148 3.39 4.43 16.60
CA GLU A 148 3.24 5.68 15.85
C GLU A 148 2.23 5.54 14.70
N VAL A 149 2.26 4.40 14.01
CA VAL A 149 1.33 4.09 12.90
C VAL A 149 -0.08 3.83 13.45
N ARG A 150 -0.16 3.11 14.56
CA ARG A 150 -1.44 2.83 15.24
C ARG A 150 -2.09 4.12 15.75
N GLU A 151 -1.31 5.01 16.39
CA GLU A 151 -1.80 6.31 16.86
C GLU A 151 -2.25 7.19 15.68
N ALA A 152 -1.48 7.24 14.60
CA ALA A 152 -1.86 7.97 13.39
C ALA A 152 -3.20 7.46 12.81
N SER A 153 -3.39 6.13 12.77
CA SER A 153 -4.65 5.51 12.34
C SER A 153 -5.81 5.85 13.28
N ALA A 154 -5.56 5.84 14.58
CA ALA A 154 -6.56 6.22 15.59
C ALA A 154 -7.04 7.66 15.41
N LEU A 155 -6.12 8.61 15.19
CA LEU A 155 -6.46 10.02 14.97
C LEU A 155 -7.34 10.19 13.73
N ILE A 156 -7.02 9.52 12.62
CA ILE A 156 -7.83 9.56 11.40
C ILE A 156 -9.19 8.91 11.62
N ALA A 157 -9.24 7.75 12.28
CA ALA A 157 -10.49 7.05 12.55
C ALA A 157 -11.46 7.89 13.40
N VAL A 158 -10.94 8.57 14.43
CA VAL A 158 -11.72 9.50 15.26
C VAL A 158 -12.25 10.66 14.43
N ASP A 159 -11.43 11.27 13.58
CA ASP A 159 -11.84 12.39 12.70
C ASP A 159 -12.94 11.97 11.72
N ILE A 160 -12.77 10.82 11.04
CA ILE A 160 -13.81 10.26 10.16
C ILE A 160 -15.11 10.02 10.93
N TRP A 161 -15.01 9.42 12.12
CA TRP A 161 -16.18 9.16 12.95
C TRP A 161 -16.92 10.42 13.32
N GLN A 162 -16.22 11.43 13.82
CA GLN A 162 -16.79 12.72 14.21
C GLN A 162 -17.43 13.43 13.02
N SER A 163 -16.80 13.39 11.85
CA SER A 163 -17.34 13.98 10.63
C SER A 163 -18.67 13.34 10.21
N ARG A 164 -18.83 12.02 10.39
CA ARG A 164 -20.10 11.31 10.13
C ARG A 164 -21.20 11.71 11.10
N GLN A 165 -20.86 11.96 12.37
CA GLN A 165 -21.85 12.38 13.38
C GLN A 165 -22.36 13.79 13.13
N LEU A 166 -21.52 14.72 12.73
CA LEU A 166 -21.88 16.09 12.41
C LEU A 166 -22.87 16.18 11.24
N SER A 167 -22.70 15.32 10.22
CA SER A 167 -23.60 15.26 9.06
C SER A 167 -25.03 14.85 9.43
N ASN A 168 -25.21 14.02 10.45
CA ASN A 168 -26.52 13.54 10.88
C ASN A 168 -27.22 14.51 11.84
N ALA A 169 -26.49 15.38 12.52
CA ALA A 169 -27.05 16.23 13.55
C ALA A 169 -27.78 17.47 13.01
N GLY A 170 -27.63 17.83 11.72
CA GLY A 170 -28.33 18.97 11.07
C GLY A 170 -28.28 20.27 11.87
N GLY A 171 -27.42 20.34 12.89
CA GLY A 171 -27.45 21.33 13.93
C GLY A 171 -26.31 22.33 13.80
N VAL A 172 -26.70 23.58 13.83
CA VAL A 172 -25.81 24.69 14.14
C VAL A 172 -25.27 24.44 15.55
N SER A 173 -23.95 24.42 15.72
CA SER A 173 -23.33 24.44 17.04
C SER A 173 -23.92 25.61 17.85
N PRO A 174 -24.10 25.47 19.19
CA PRO A 174 -24.60 26.56 20.03
C PRO A 174 -23.80 27.86 19.86
N ASP A 175 -22.59 27.80 19.36
CA ASP A 175 -21.69 28.94 19.11
C ASP A 175 -21.84 29.56 17.71
N GLY A 176 -22.86 29.14 16.90
CA GLY A 176 -23.10 29.70 15.58
C GLY A 176 -22.09 29.27 14.51
N PHE A 177 -21.10 28.42 14.84
CA PHE A 177 -20.20 27.83 13.89
C PHE A 177 -20.83 26.60 13.25
N THR A 178 -21.12 26.68 11.97
CA THR A 178 -21.35 25.47 11.16
C THR A 178 -19.99 24.80 10.94
N PRO A 179 -19.71 23.64 11.56
CA PRO A 179 -18.52 22.89 11.23
C PRO A 179 -18.61 22.56 9.73
N SER A 180 -17.61 22.98 8.95
CA SER A 180 -17.55 22.62 7.53
C SER A 180 -17.43 21.09 7.46
N PRO A 181 -18.44 20.37 6.95
CA PRO A 181 -18.30 18.95 6.72
C PRO A 181 -17.23 18.79 5.64
N TYR A 182 -16.29 17.91 5.87
CA TYR A 182 -15.25 17.53 4.90
C TYR A 182 -14.12 18.54 4.67
N ARG A 183 -13.31 18.76 5.67
CA ARG A 183 -11.87 18.91 5.44
C ARG A 183 -11.19 18.18 6.58
N MET A 184 -10.66 17.00 6.29
CA MET A 184 -9.54 16.50 7.07
C MET A 184 -8.53 17.65 7.12
N GLY A 185 -8.48 18.35 8.25
CA GLY A 185 -7.79 19.64 8.32
C GLY A 185 -6.33 19.42 7.93
N ASN A 186 -5.74 20.31 7.15
CA ASN A 186 -4.30 20.25 6.82
C ASN A 186 -3.44 20.05 8.08
N THR A 187 -3.92 20.52 9.23
CA THR A 187 -3.31 20.32 10.55
C THR A 187 -3.33 18.84 11.00
N LEU A 188 -4.41 18.10 10.76
CA LEU A 188 -4.48 16.67 11.09
C LEU A 188 -3.51 15.87 10.22
N LEU A 189 -3.52 16.12 8.90
CA LEU A 189 -2.58 15.46 7.99
C LEU A 189 -1.12 15.78 8.33
N ALA A 190 -0.82 17.02 8.72
CA ALA A 190 0.53 17.40 9.17
C ALA A 190 0.94 16.65 10.44
N ARG A 191 0.03 16.51 11.42
CA ARG A 191 0.28 15.73 12.64
C ARG A 191 0.49 14.25 12.35
N VAL A 192 -0.36 13.67 11.52
CA VAL A 192 -0.26 12.27 11.10
C VAL A 192 1.08 12.02 10.38
N ARG A 193 1.44 12.87 9.40
CA ARG A 193 2.73 12.78 8.72
C ARG A 193 3.91 12.95 9.68
N GLY A 194 3.79 13.81 10.68
CA GLY A 194 4.79 13.94 11.73
C GLY A 194 5.00 12.67 12.55
N LEU A 195 3.92 11.99 12.91
CA LEU A 195 4.00 10.71 13.65
C LEU A 195 4.68 9.60 12.85
N ILE A 196 4.34 9.48 11.56
CA ILE A 196 4.86 8.42 10.68
C ILE A 196 6.08 8.85 9.85
N ALA A 197 6.74 9.97 10.19
CA ALA A 197 7.80 10.58 9.39
C ALA A 197 8.92 9.61 9.01
N ASN A 198 9.30 8.71 9.92
CA ASN A 198 10.34 7.70 9.70
C ASN A 198 9.93 6.59 8.71
N TYR A 199 8.66 6.49 8.39
CA TYR A 199 8.08 5.41 7.58
C TYR A 199 7.43 5.91 6.29
N LEU A 200 7.58 7.19 5.99
CA LEU A 200 7.01 7.79 4.77
C LEU A 200 7.72 7.27 3.52
N ASN A 201 6.93 7.08 2.47
CA ASN A 201 7.49 6.76 1.15
C ASN A 201 8.32 7.94 0.64
N PRO A 202 9.63 7.77 0.41
CA PRO A 202 10.51 8.86 -0.04
C PRO A 202 10.09 9.41 -1.41
N ASN A 203 9.48 8.58 -2.27
CA ASN A 203 9.00 9.00 -3.58
C ASN A 203 7.74 9.89 -3.49
N GLY A 204 6.99 9.83 -2.39
CA GLY A 204 5.83 10.68 -2.13
C GLY A 204 6.15 12.05 -1.52
N LEU A 205 7.43 12.32 -1.25
CA LEU A 205 7.88 13.59 -0.67
C LEU A 205 8.26 14.62 -1.76
N VAL A 206 8.36 14.19 -3.01
CA VAL A 206 8.69 15.03 -4.17
C VAL A 206 7.40 15.28 -4.94
N GLY A 207 6.62 16.26 -4.50
CA GLY A 207 5.40 16.70 -5.15
C GLY A 207 5.12 18.16 -4.83
#